data_a968b1b8a420444582e956fa6dd315b7
#
_entry.id   a968b1b8a420444582e956fa6dd315b7
#
_cell.length_a   1.000
_cell.length_b   1.000
_cell.length_c   1.000
_cell.angle_alpha   90.00
_cell.angle_beta   90.00
_cell.angle_gamma   90.00
#
_symmetry.space_group_name_H-M   'P 1'
#
loop_
_entity.id
_entity.type
_entity.pdbx_description
1 polymer ?
#
loop_
_entity_poly.entity_id
_entity_poly.type
_entity_poly.pdbx_seq_one_letter_code
_entity_poly.pdbx_strand_id
1 'polypeptide(L)' 'ERVRLDRAQQLLLEGHSVTAAALHSGLGTDETLRRAFARQLGTTPSHYRSRFASTRGSRE' A
#
# COMPACT_ATOMS: atom_id res chain seq x y z
N GLU A 1 -10.03 -8.62 -6.80
CA GLU A 1 -8.91 -8.47 -5.95
C GLU A 1 -7.85 -7.52 -6.45
N ARG A 2 -7.65 -7.54 -7.77
CA ARG A 2 -6.73 -6.63 -8.36
C ARG A 2 -7.20 -5.20 -8.17
N VAL A 3 -8.50 -4.99 -8.24
CA VAL A 3 -9.08 -3.67 -8.06
C VAL A 3 -8.80 -3.16 -6.66
N ARG A 4 -8.90 -4.03 -5.67
CA ARG A 4 -8.63 -3.63 -4.30
C ARG A 4 -7.16 -3.31 -4.11
N LEU A 5 -6.31 -4.09 -4.75
CA LEU A 5 -4.89 -3.85 -4.66
C LEU A 5 -4.52 -2.52 -5.29
N ASP A 6 -5.10 -2.21 -6.43
CA ASP A 6 -4.84 -0.95 -7.10
C ASP A 6 -5.25 0.21 -6.22
N ARG A 7 -6.37 0.06 -5.53
CA ARG A 7 -6.84 1.08 -4.64
C ARG A 7 -5.88 1.26 -3.48
N ALA A 8 -5.37 0.15 -2.95
CA ALA A 8 -4.43 0.20 -1.85
C ALA A 8 -3.15 0.92 -2.27
N GLN A 9 -2.68 0.65 -3.47
CA GLN A 9 -1.49 1.30 -3.97
C GLN A 9 -1.69 2.80 -4.03
N GLN A 10 -2.83 3.20 -4.54
CA GLN A 10 -3.17 4.60 -4.65
C GLN A 10 -3.17 5.26 -3.28
N LEU A 11 -3.79 4.61 -2.30
CA LEU A 11 -3.86 5.16 -0.96
C LEU A 11 -2.47 5.31 -0.35
N LEU A 12 -1.62 4.34 -0.58
CA LEU A 12 -0.26 4.42 -0.07
C LEU A 12 0.50 5.57 -0.69
N LEU A 13 0.30 5.79 -1.97
CA LEU A 13 0.95 6.89 -2.66
C LEU A 13 0.46 8.24 -2.17
N GLU A 14 -0.77 8.27 -1.69
CA GLU A 14 -1.33 9.48 -1.17
C GLU A 14 -0.88 9.78 0.26
N GLY A 15 -0.15 8.87 0.84
CA GLY A 15 0.38 9.08 2.19
C GLY A 15 -0.35 8.37 3.31
N HIS A 16 -1.29 7.52 2.97
CA HIS A 16 -2.01 6.78 4.00
C HIS A 16 -1.13 5.66 4.56
N SER A 17 -1.39 5.29 5.80
CA SER A 17 -0.65 4.20 6.42
C SER A 17 -1.05 2.87 5.80
N VAL A 18 -0.25 1.85 6.04
CA VAL A 18 -0.54 0.52 5.52
C VAL A 18 -1.90 0.05 6.05
N THR A 19 -2.16 0.28 7.33
CA THR A 19 -3.42 -0.12 7.92
C THR A 19 -4.59 0.60 7.26
N ALA A 20 -4.46 1.89 7.05
CA ALA A 20 -5.51 2.67 6.43
C ALA A 20 -5.74 2.22 5.00
N ALA A 21 -4.66 1.94 4.28
CA ALA A 21 -4.78 1.46 2.91
C ALA A 21 -5.52 0.13 2.85
N ALA A 22 -5.22 -0.75 3.77
CA ALA A 22 -5.88 -2.05 3.81
C ALA A 22 -7.37 -1.88 4.08
N LEU A 23 -7.67 -1.03 5.04
CA LEU A 23 -9.03 -0.81 5.44
C LEU A 23 -9.86 -0.16 4.35
N HIS A 24 -9.38 0.92 3.81
CA HIS A 24 -10.13 1.68 2.82
C HIS A 24 -10.17 1.05 1.43
N SER A 25 -9.25 0.15 1.15
CA SER A 25 -9.25 -0.52 -0.13
C SER A 25 -10.19 -1.72 -0.16
N GLY A 26 -10.65 -2.14 1.01
CA GLY A 26 -11.51 -3.29 1.10
C GLY A 26 -10.79 -4.60 1.32
N LEU A 27 -9.47 -4.54 1.51
CA LEU A 27 -8.70 -5.74 1.80
C LEU A 27 -8.85 -6.18 3.24
N GLY A 28 -9.17 -5.23 4.10
CA GLY A 28 -9.52 -5.55 5.48
C GLY A 28 -8.39 -5.43 6.48
N THR A 29 -7.35 -6.20 6.33
CA THR A 29 -6.26 -6.20 7.30
C THR A 29 -4.92 -5.99 6.63
N ASP A 30 -3.94 -5.62 7.43
CA ASP A 30 -2.57 -5.44 6.96
C ASP A 30 -2.04 -6.71 6.36
N GLU A 31 -2.38 -7.82 6.99
CA GLU A 31 -1.89 -9.10 6.54
C GLU A 31 -2.40 -9.44 5.16
N THR A 32 -3.68 -9.19 4.91
CA THR A 32 -4.27 -9.44 3.61
C THR A 32 -3.61 -8.55 2.57
N LEU A 33 -3.40 -7.30 2.91
CA LEU A 33 -2.76 -6.37 2.02
C LEU A 33 -1.33 -6.81 1.72
N ARG A 34 -0.60 -7.24 2.74
CA ARG A 34 0.76 -7.69 2.60
C ARG A 34 0.86 -8.89 1.66
N ARG A 35 -0.06 -9.82 1.81
CA ARG A 35 -0.08 -11.00 0.97
C ARG A 35 -0.37 -10.63 -0.47
N ALA A 36 -1.32 -9.74 -0.68
CA ALA A 36 -1.68 -9.33 -2.02
C ALA A 36 -0.51 -8.62 -2.69
N PHE A 37 0.19 -7.78 -1.95
CA PHE A 37 1.36 -7.09 -2.49
C PHE A 37 2.45 -8.07 -2.86
N ALA A 38 2.72 -9.04 -1.99
CA ALA A 38 3.75 -10.02 -2.26
C ALA A 38 3.42 -10.83 -3.51
N ARG A 39 2.17 -11.22 -3.66
CA ARG A 39 1.77 -12.01 -4.80
C ARG A 39 1.76 -11.24 -6.09
N GLN A 40 1.20 -10.05 -6.09
CA GLN A 40 1.04 -9.28 -7.31
C GLN A 40 2.24 -8.41 -7.67
N LEU A 41 2.88 -7.86 -6.66
CA LEU A 41 3.93 -6.89 -6.89
C LEU A 41 5.31 -7.32 -6.43
N GLY A 42 5.37 -8.42 -5.69
CA GLY A 42 6.66 -8.92 -5.22
C GLY A 42 7.34 -8.06 -4.17
N THR A 43 6.57 -7.23 -3.48
CA THR A 43 7.15 -6.39 -2.45
C THR A 43 6.15 -6.25 -1.31
N THR A 44 6.55 -5.57 -0.24
CA THR A 44 5.64 -5.34 0.88
C THR A 44 5.04 -3.95 0.76
N PRO A 45 3.87 -3.73 1.36
CA PRO A 45 3.26 -2.41 1.34
C PRO A 45 4.12 -1.36 2.02
N SER A 46 4.80 -1.77 3.08
CA SER A 46 5.68 -0.87 3.80
C SER A 46 6.82 -0.40 2.94
N HIS A 47 7.42 -1.33 2.25
CA HIS A 47 8.53 -1.02 1.37
C HIS A 47 8.08 -0.14 0.21
N TYR A 48 6.92 -0.46 -0.33
CA TYR A 48 6.35 0.30 -1.43
C TYR A 48 6.09 1.74 -0.99
N ARG A 49 5.47 1.89 0.16
CA ARG A 49 5.16 3.20 0.69
C ARG A 49 6.44 4.00 0.96
N SER A 50 7.42 3.35 1.55
CA SER A 50 8.66 3.98 1.85
C SER A 50 9.38 4.47 0.61
N ARG A 51 9.35 3.64 -0.42
CA ARG A 51 10.02 3.96 -1.64
C ARG A 51 9.41 5.12 -2.38
N PHE A 52 8.08 5.16 -2.47
CA PHE A 52 7.42 6.21 -3.22
C PHE A 52 6.98 7.41 -2.40
N ALA A 53 6.35 7.17 -1.27
CA ALA A 53 5.87 8.26 -0.44
C ALA A 53 7.00 9.00 0.22
N SER A 54 7.96 8.25 0.70
CA SER A 54 9.08 8.81 1.40
C SER A 54 9.89 9.76 0.53
N THR A 55 10.01 9.41 -0.70
CA THR A 55 10.77 10.22 -1.62
C THR A 55 10.17 11.60 -1.76
N ARG A 56 8.87 11.65 -1.82
CA ARG A 56 8.21 12.89 -1.91
C ARG A 56 8.33 13.66 -0.62
N GLY A 57 8.17 13.00 0.48
CA GLY A 57 8.23 13.63 1.77
C GLY A 57 9.58 14.16 2.10
N SER A 58 10.59 13.43 1.74
CA SER A 58 11.91 13.83 2.13
C SER A 58 12.39 15.05 1.38
N ARG A 59 11.76 15.36 0.29
CA ARG A 59 12.16 16.51 -0.42
C ARG A 59 11.68 17.70 0.24
N GLU A 60 10.69 17.63 0.98
CA GLU A 60 10.21 18.76 1.61
C GLU A 60 10.83 19.02 2.81
#